data_5818729be3e20f007b3112735291e7b9
#
_entry.id   5818729be3e20f007b3112735291e7b9
#
_cell.length_a   1.000
_cell.length_b   1.000
_cell.length_c   1.000
_cell.angle_alpha   90.00
_cell.angle_beta   90.00
_cell.angle_gamma   90.00
#
_symmetry.space_group_name_H-M   'P 1'
#
loop_
_entity.id
_entity.type
_entity.pdbx_description
1 polymer ?
#
loop_
_entity_poly.entity_id
_entity_poly.type
_entity_poly.pdbx_seq_one_letter_code
_entity_poly.pdbx_strand_id
1 'polypeptide(L)'
;MRDASNMEPPRIAAQRDDDMSESTRWSFPPELQPTQGDAGFDLKAALDAVVAVRAKIPDDAFTASILGTERIGNGVVIADEGVVLTIGYLITEAASVWLTANDGSVVEGYPLAYDFATGFGLIHPLGRLDLPPLARGSSAGVAKDDDVFVLGFGGRAHALKATVFAKREFAGYWEYVLDEALFTTPPHPEWSGAALVDESGRLVGVGSLLLQEQSGGETVDGNMFVPIDLLDPILHDLMRTGRSGRPARPWLGLYAAETQGRLVVNGVASGGPAEQAGVEPGDVVVAVAGERVAELAQLFRTVWRQGPAGTAIALTLARGGDPVHVQVRTADRYALLKKPRLQ
;
A
#
# COMPACT_ATOMS: atom_id res chain seq x y z
N MET A 1 -16.63 22.43 -5.69
CA MET A 1 -15.56 21.94 -6.53
C MET A 1 -14.28 22.61 -6.03
N ARG A 2 -13.65 22.06 -5.02
CA ARG A 2 -12.34 22.47 -4.54
C ARG A 2 -11.34 21.38 -4.91
N ASP A 3 -10.30 21.82 -5.42
CA ASP A 3 -9.13 21.29 -6.06
C ASP A 3 -8.57 20.04 -5.35
N ALA A 4 -8.60 18.90 -6.05
CA ALA A 4 -7.83 17.69 -5.69
C ALA A 4 -6.32 17.87 -5.95
N SER A 5 -5.88 19.11 -6.22
CA SER A 5 -4.50 19.47 -6.58
C SER A 5 -3.52 19.46 -5.40
N ASN A 6 -3.95 19.12 -4.18
CA ASN A 6 -3.10 19.08 -2.99
C ASN A 6 -3.02 17.68 -2.36
N MET A 7 -2.98 16.61 -3.16
CA MET A 7 -2.40 15.39 -2.64
C MET A 7 -0.88 15.54 -2.66
N GLU A 8 -0.34 16.21 -1.63
CA GLU A 8 1.05 15.97 -1.26
C GLU A 8 1.26 14.44 -1.18
N PRO A 9 2.44 13.92 -1.58
CA PRO A 9 2.74 12.51 -1.37
C PRO A 9 2.38 12.20 0.08
N PRO A 10 1.80 11.01 0.37
CA PRO A 10 1.44 10.66 1.73
C PRO A 10 2.66 10.96 2.59
N ARG A 11 2.56 11.95 3.46
CA ARG A 11 3.59 12.21 4.47
C ARG A 11 3.54 10.97 5.35
N ILE A 12 4.40 10.02 5.04
CA ILE A 12 4.82 9.04 6.04
C ILE A 12 5.41 9.94 7.10
N ALA A 13 4.71 10.07 8.22
CA ALA A 13 5.10 10.95 9.27
C ALA A 13 6.55 10.62 9.61
N ALA A 14 7.47 11.55 9.25
CA ALA A 14 8.85 11.51 9.70
C ALA A 14 8.80 11.79 11.19
N GLN A 15 8.57 10.75 11.98
CA GLN A 15 8.62 10.79 13.41
C GLN A 15 10.08 10.86 13.84
N ARG A 16 10.38 11.89 14.61
CA ARG A 16 11.70 12.19 15.16
C ARG A 16 12.26 11.01 15.97
N ASP A 17 13.59 10.90 15.98
CA ASP A 17 14.43 9.86 16.59
C ASP A 17 14.29 9.61 18.10
N ASP A 18 13.35 10.21 18.79
CA ASP A 18 13.09 10.02 20.21
C ASP A 18 11.67 9.52 20.40
N ASP A 19 11.36 8.25 20.24
CA ASP A 19 10.31 7.71 21.07
C ASP A 19 9.65 6.40 20.60
N MET A 20 10.29 5.29 20.84
CA MET A 20 9.52 4.05 21.06
C MET A 20 8.66 4.13 22.34
N SER A 21 8.86 5.14 23.20
CA SER A 21 8.09 5.40 24.41
C SER A 21 6.84 6.24 24.16
N GLU A 22 6.71 6.97 23.06
CA GLU A 22 5.52 7.79 22.75
C GLU A 22 4.44 7.05 21.95
N SER A 23 4.78 6.03 21.14
CA SER A 23 3.76 5.21 20.45
C SER A 23 2.85 4.45 21.42
N THR A 24 3.30 4.27 22.67
CA THR A 24 2.49 3.66 23.74
C THR A 24 1.59 4.65 24.50
N ARG A 25 1.58 5.94 24.14
CA ARG A 25 0.82 6.96 24.88
C ARG A 25 -0.54 7.32 24.29
N TRP A 26 -0.76 7.08 22.99
CA TRP A 26 -2.05 7.32 22.40
C TRP A 26 -2.93 6.07 22.47
N SER A 27 -4.23 6.26 22.56
CA SER A 27 -5.22 5.19 22.47
C SER A 27 -6.50 5.74 21.88
N PHE A 28 -7.26 4.89 21.21
CA PHE A 28 -8.61 5.28 20.86
C PHE A 28 -9.46 5.55 22.09
N PRO A 29 -10.46 6.45 22.02
CA PRO A 29 -11.51 6.54 23.02
C PRO A 29 -12.15 5.18 23.26
N PRO A 30 -12.49 4.82 24.54
CA PRO A 30 -13.00 3.49 24.87
C PRO A 30 -14.23 3.04 24.06
N GLU A 31 -15.07 3.98 23.63
CA GLU A 31 -16.27 3.74 22.82
C GLU A 31 -15.98 3.28 21.39
N LEU A 32 -14.81 3.62 20.85
CA LEU A 32 -14.35 3.19 19.54
C LEU A 32 -13.55 1.89 19.60
N GLN A 33 -13.05 1.52 20.77
CA GLN A 33 -12.30 0.28 20.94
C GLN A 33 -13.24 -0.94 20.88
N PRO A 34 -12.89 -2.00 20.13
CA PRO A 34 -13.66 -3.24 20.17
C PRO A 34 -13.56 -3.90 21.55
N THR A 35 -14.65 -4.51 22.01
CA THR A 35 -14.68 -5.39 23.18
C THR A 35 -14.97 -6.81 22.76
N GLN A 36 -14.74 -7.80 23.63
CA GLN A 36 -15.12 -9.18 23.32
C GLN A 36 -16.64 -9.32 23.11
N GLY A 37 -17.44 -8.41 23.67
CA GLY A 37 -18.88 -8.38 23.45
C GLY A 37 -19.30 -7.89 22.06
N ASP A 38 -18.46 -7.08 21.40
CA ASP A 38 -18.67 -6.62 20.03
C ASP A 38 -18.23 -7.67 19.01
N ALA A 39 -17.30 -8.55 19.39
CA ALA A 39 -16.65 -9.50 18.49
C ALA A 39 -17.30 -10.89 18.59
N GLY A 40 -17.72 -11.44 17.46
CA GLY A 40 -18.18 -12.83 17.33
C GLY A 40 -17.07 -13.88 17.35
N PHE A 41 -15.81 -13.48 17.63
CA PHE A 41 -14.58 -14.28 17.55
C PHE A 41 -13.67 -13.99 18.76
N ASP A 42 -12.58 -14.74 18.90
CA ASP A 42 -11.55 -14.46 19.92
C ASP A 42 -10.77 -13.19 19.55
N LEU A 43 -11.23 -12.07 20.10
CA LEU A 43 -10.63 -10.75 19.86
C LEU A 43 -9.17 -10.71 20.33
N LYS A 44 -8.86 -11.38 21.46
CA LYS A 44 -7.48 -11.39 21.98
C LYS A 44 -6.55 -12.10 21.02
N ALA A 45 -6.92 -13.26 20.50
CA ALA A 45 -6.10 -13.99 19.53
C ALA A 45 -5.89 -13.18 18.23
N ALA A 46 -6.94 -12.47 17.76
CA ALA A 46 -6.82 -11.60 16.58
C ALA A 46 -5.87 -10.41 16.82
N LEU A 47 -5.94 -9.80 18.01
CA LEU A 47 -5.03 -8.70 18.38
C LEU A 47 -3.57 -9.19 18.52
N ASP A 48 -3.37 -10.38 19.09
CA ASP A 48 -2.04 -10.97 19.25
C ASP A 48 -1.37 -11.33 17.92
N ALA A 49 -2.15 -11.55 16.85
CA ALA A 49 -1.63 -11.79 15.51
C ALA A 49 -1.04 -10.55 14.82
N VAL A 50 -1.26 -9.35 15.39
CA VAL A 50 -0.76 -8.09 14.83
C VAL A 50 0.56 -7.71 15.48
N VAL A 51 1.55 -7.39 14.66
CA VAL A 51 2.90 -7.01 15.09
C VAL A 51 3.27 -5.62 14.58
N ALA A 52 4.12 -4.90 15.31
CA ALA A 52 4.77 -3.72 14.74
C ALA A 52 5.86 -4.16 13.75
N VAL A 53 5.94 -3.43 12.65
CA VAL A 53 6.99 -3.57 11.63
C VAL A 53 7.81 -2.30 11.62
N ARG A 54 9.13 -2.43 11.85
CA ARG A 54 10.08 -1.32 11.69
C ARG A 54 11.14 -1.73 10.68
N ALA A 55 11.33 -0.91 9.65
CA ALA A 55 12.30 -1.17 8.60
C ALA A 55 13.28 -0.01 8.45
N LYS A 56 14.56 -0.34 8.24
CA LYS A 56 15.61 0.63 7.87
C LYS A 56 15.99 0.42 6.42
N ILE A 57 15.92 1.51 5.66
CA ILE A 57 16.20 1.54 4.23
C ILE A 57 17.50 2.34 4.01
N PRO A 58 18.42 1.88 3.14
CA PRO A 58 19.62 2.63 2.80
C PRO A 58 19.31 4.02 2.22
N ASP A 59 20.08 5.04 2.57
CA ASP A 59 19.88 6.43 2.11
C ASP A 59 19.95 6.55 0.58
N ASP A 60 20.73 5.67 -0.08
CA ASP A 60 20.87 5.60 -1.53
C ASP A 60 19.92 4.60 -2.20
N ALA A 61 18.86 4.15 -1.50
CA ALA A 61 17.82 3.33 -2.08
C ALA A 61 16.91 4.18 -2.98
N PHE A 62 16.41 3.57 -4.07
CA PHE A 62 15.54 4.23 -5.04
C PHE A 62 14.28 4.85 -4.38
N THR A 63 13.70 4.15 -3.39
CA THR A 63 12.49 4.60 -2.70
C THR A 63 12.76 5.52 -1.50
N ALA A 64 14.03 5.74 -1.10
CA ALA A 64 14.36 6.49 0.12
C ALA A 64 13.93 7.97 0.04
N SER A 65 14.09 8.61 -1.12
CA SER A 65 13.74 10.03 -1.31
C SER A 65 12.24 10.32 -1.20
N ILE A 66 11.39 9.31 -1.49
CA ILE A 66 9.92 9.47 -1.48
C ILE A 66 9.31 8.92 -0.20
N LEU A 67 9.80 7.77 0.28
CA LEU A 67 9.20 7.02 1.39
C LEU A 67 9.98 7.13 2.70
N GLY A 68 11.13 7.80 2.69
CA GLY A 68 12.02 7.89 3.84
C GLY A 68 12.88 6.63 4.05
N THR A 69 13.83 6.74 4.98
CA THR A 69 14.82 5.71 5.32
C THR A 69 14.44 4.90 6.57
N GLU A 70 13.55 5.41 7.39
CA GLU A 70 12.90 4.68 8.48
C GLU A 70 11.42 4.57 8.20
N ARG A 71 10.88 3.34 8.25
CA ARG A 71 9.47 3.07 7.99
C ARG A 71 8.91 2.23 9.12
N ILE A 72 7.77 2.68 9.64
CA ILE A 72 7.08 2.04 10.76
C ILE A 72 5.63 1.78 10.36
N GLY A 73 5.10 0.65 10.76
CA GLY A 73 3.70 0.29 10.53
C GLY A 73 3.39 -1.04 11.20
N ASN A 74 2.38 -1.72 10.68
CA ASN A 74 1.88 -2.97 11.21
C ASN A 74 2.13 -4.12 10.25
N GLY A 75 2.04 -5.32 10.76
CA GLY A 75 1.97 -6.55 9.99
C GLY A 75 1.07 -7.56 10.70
N VAL A 76 0.62 -8.55 9.96
CA VAL A 76 -0.29 -9.59 10.43
C VAL A 76 0.33 -10.95 10.20
N VAL A 77 0.42 -11.77 11.23
CA VAL A 77 0.83 -13.18 11.10
C VAL A 77 -0.27 -13.94 10.35
N ILE A 78 0.08 -14.59 9.22
CA ILE A 78 -0.89 -15.27 8.35
C ILE A 78 -0.63 -16.76 8.16
N ALA A 79 0.42 -17.29 8.78
CA ALA A 79 0.80 -18.72 8.69
C ALA A 79 1.48 -19.18 9.97
N ASP A 80 1.42 -20.48 10.26
CA ASP A 80 2.00 -21.09 11.46
C ASP A 80 3.53 -20.93 11.54
N GLU A 81 4.20 -20.78 10.39
CA GLU A 81 5.65 -20.49 10.32
C GLU A 81 5.98 -19.04 10.69
N GLY A 82 5.00 -18.25 11.10
CA GLY A 82 5.16 -16.87 11.52
C GLY A 82 5.30 -15.87 10.38
N VAL A 83 4.98 -16.24 9.14
CA VAL A 83 5.02 -15.32 8.00
C VAL A 83 4.09 -14.14 8.25
N VAL A 84 4.64 -12.92 8.10
CA VAL A 84 3.92 -11.66 8.33
C VAL A 84 3.56 -11.02 6.99
N LEU A 85 2.27 -10.76 6.80
CA LEU A 85 1.72 -9.95 5.72
C LEU A 85 1.70 -8.48 6.17
N THR A 86 2.14 -7.60 5.29
CA THR A 86 2.10 -6.15 5.50
C THR A 86 1.85 -5.43 4.18
N ILE A 87 1.87 -4.09 4.20
CA ILE A 87 1.91 -3.30 2.98
C ILE A 87 3.37 -3.14 2.52
N GLY A 88 3.63 -3.42 1.25
CA GLY A 88 4.98 -3.63 0.73
C GLY A 88 5.90 -2.41 0.78
N TYR A 89 5.34 -1.19 0.69
CA TYR A 89 6.17 0.01 0.77
C TYR A 89 6.92 0.16 2.11
N LEU A 90 6.45 -0.49 3.18
CA LEU A 90 7.16 -0.50 4.47
C LEU A 90 8.51 -1.21 4.37
N ILE A 91 8.60 -2.27 3.57
CA ILE A 91 9.76 -3.17 3.54
C ILE A 91 10.57 -3.13 2.23
N THR A 92 10.09 -2.36 1.24
CA THR A 92 10.78 -2.26 -0.05
C THR A 92 12.17 -1.67 0.14
N GLU A 93 13.20 -2.38 -0.37
CA GLU A 93 14.62 -2.03 -0.25
C GLU A 93 15.18 -2.03 1.20
N ALA A 94 14.46 -2.62 2.16
CA ALA A 94 14.91 -2.65 3.54
C ALA A 94 16.24 -3.41 3.70
N ALA A 95 17.19 -2.80 4.40
CA ALA A 95 18.42 -3.44 4.83
C ALA A 95 18.21 -4.25 6.11
N SER A 96 17.29 -3.84 6.97
CA SER A 96 16.85 -4.59 8.15
C SER A 96 15.38 -4.36 8.43
N VAL A 97 14.72 -5.37 8.97
CA VAL A 97 13.33 -5.33 9.41
C VAL A 97 13.25 -5.92 10.80
N TRP A 98 12.49 -5.29 11.69
CA TRP A 98 12.22 -5.76 13.03
C TRP A 98 10.73 -5.93 13.25
N LEU A 99 10.34 -7.05 13.82
CA LEU A 99 8.99 -7.41 14.20
C LEU A 99 8.88 -7.36 15.73
N THR A 100 7.92 -6.60 16.24
CA THR A 100 7.65 -6.54 17.68
C THR A 100 6.24 -7.04 17.95
N ALA A 101 6.10 -8.04 18.81
CA ALA A 101 4.82 -8.59 19.22
C ALA A 101 4.25 -7.83 20.44
N ASN A 102 2.94 -7.98 20.69
CA ASN A 102 2.25 -7.32 21.81
C ASN A 102 2.73 -7.76 23.22
N ASP A 103 3.41 -8.90 23.32
CA ASP A 103 4.07 -9.37 24.56
C ASP A 103 5.45 -8.74 24.78
N GLY A 104 5.90 -7.89 23.85
CA GLY A 104 7.20 -7.23 23.88
C GLY A 104 8.33 -8.04 23.26
N SER A 105 8.08 -9.25 22.75
CA SER A 105 9.10 -10.01 22.03
C SER A 105 9.46 -9.33 20.73
N VAL A 106 10.76 -9.36 20.37
CA VAL A 106 11.31 -8.71 19.18
C VAL A 106 12.08 -9.73 18.35
N VAL A 107 11.77 -9.83 17.08
CA VAL A 107 12.39 -10.77 16.14
C VAL A 107 12.83 -10.02 14.89
N GLU A 108 14.04 -10.29 14.41
CA GLU A 108 14.48 -9.80 13.11
C GLU A 108 13.68 -10.51 12.00
N GLY A 109 13.31 -9.76 10.95
CA GLY A 109 12.59 -10.25 9.80
C GLY A 109 13.37 -10.04 8.50
N TYR A 110 13.21 -10.98 7.57
CA TYR A 110 13.70 -10.86 6.21
C TYR A 110 12.57 -10.37 5.29
N PRO A 111 12.76 -9.25 4.55
CA PRO A 111 11.76 -8.77 3.58
C PRO A 111 11.71 -9.76 2.41
N LEU A 112 10.77 -10.71 2.50
CA LEU A 112 10.69 -11.86 1.61
C LEU A 112 10.20 -11.48 0.21
N ALA A 113 9.14 -10.67 0.15
CA ALA A 113 8.49 -10.33 -1.11
C ALA A 113 7.82 -8.96 -1.04
N TYR A 114 7.71 -8.33 -2.21
CA TYR A 114 6.84 -7.19 -2.45
C TYR A 114 6.19 -7.33 -3.83
N ASP A 115 4.88 -7.22 -3.92
CA ASP A 115 4.16 -7.23 -5.19
C ASP A 115 3.61 -5.84 -5.54
N PHE A 116 4.14 -5.22 -6.59
CA PHE A 116 3.73 -3.88 -7.02
C PHE A 116 2.29 -3.81 -7.53
N ALA A 117 1.73 -4.93 -8.00
CA ALA A 117 0.39 -4.95 -8.56
C ALA A 117 -0.69 -4.90 -7.48
N THR A 118 -0.46 -5.57 -6.35
CA THR A 118 -1.37 -5.60 -5.21
C THR A 118 -0.96 -4.65 -4.10
N GLY A 119 0.33 -4.35 -3.98
CA GLY A 119 0.89 -3.58 -2.88
C GLY A 119 1.25 -4.43 -1.66
N PHE A 120 0.98 -5.74 -1.64
CA PHE A 120 1.34 -6.61 -0.52
C PHE A 120 2.84 -6.79 -0.35
N GLY A 121 3.27 -6.88 0.90
CA GLY A 121 4.62 -7.27 1.31
C GLY A 121 4.58 -8.46 2.24
N LEU A 122 5.57 -9.35 2.14
CA LEU A 122 5.76 -10.48 3.03
C LEU A 122 7.10 -10.36 3.76
N ILE A 123 7.07 -10.68 5.05
CA ILE A 123 8.25 -10.76 5.90
C ILE A 123 8.35 -12.18 6.44
N HIS A 124 9.53 -12.77 6.31
CA HIS A 124 9.85 -14.04 6.96
C HIS A 124 10.59 -13.76 8.27
N PRO A 125 10.11 -14.19 9.44
CA PRO A 125 10.83 -14.02 10.70
C PRO A 125 12.10 -14.86 10.70
N LEU A 126 13.21 -14.30 11.14
CA LEU A 126 14.49 -15.01 11.26
C LEU A 126 14.65 -15.72 12.62
N GLY A 127 13.69 -15.57 13.50
CA GLY A 127 13.55 -16.24 14.79
C GLY A 127 12.15 -16.76 15.01
N ARG A 128 11.88 -17.35 16.18
CA ARG A 128 10.54 -17.82 16.52
C ARG A 128 9.63 -16.62 16.83
N LEU A 129 8.52 -16.57 16.13
CA LEU A 129 7.41 -15.67 16.39
C LEU A 129 6.20 -16.53 16.74
N ASP A 130 6.12 -16.90 18.03
CA ASP A 130 5.10 -17.83 18.54
C ASP A 130 3.74 -17.14 18.71
N LEU A 131 3.17 -16.67 17.62
CA LEU A 131 1.89 -15.97 17.57
C LEU A 131 0.88 -16.75 16.74
N PRO A 132 -0.40 -16.74 17.13
CA PRO A 132 -1.44 -17.39 16.33
C PRO A 132 -1.61 -16.67 14.99
N PRO A 133 -1.70 -17.38 13.86
CA PRO A 133 -2.00 -16.73 12.59
C PRO A 133 -3.46 -16.28 12.53
N LEU A 134 -3.69 -15.10 11.98
CA LEU A 134 -5.04 -14.62 11.70
C LEU A 134 -5.58 -15.33 10.45
N ALA A 135 -6.73 -15.98 10.59
CA ALA A 135 -7.36 -16.65 9.48
C ALA A 135 -7.78 -15.66 8.39
N ARG A 136 -7.45 -15.96 7.12
CA ARG A 136 -7.90 -15.14 5.99
C ARG A 136 -9.38 -15.43 5.70
N GLY A 137 -10.12 -14.35 5.42
CA GLY A 137 -11.49 -14.37 4.93
C GLY A 137 -11.55 -14.13 3.43
N SER A 138 -12.66 -13.53 2.99
CA SER A 138 -12.84 -13.07 1.61
C SER A 138 -13.34 -11.62 1.62
N SER A 139 -12.63 -10.77 0.92
CA SER A 139 -13.03 -9.38 0.71
C SER A 139 -14.21 -9.24 -0.26
N ALA A 140 -14.51 -10.27 -1.04
CA ALA A 140 -15.64 -10.25 -1.97
C ALA A 140 -17.00 -10.11 -1.24
N GLY A 141 -17.11 -10.72 -0.04
CA GLY A 141 -18.31 -10.63 0.79
C GLY A 141 -18.50 -9.32 1.53
N VAL A 142 -17.45 -8.50 1.62
CA VAL A 142 -17.52 -7.20 2.32
C VAL A 142 -18.23 -6.17 1.45
N ALA A 143 -19.22 -5.50 2.01
CA ALA A 143 -20.03 -4.49 1.33
C ALA A 143 -19.93 -3.11 2.02
N LYS A 144 -20.47 -2.09 1.33
CA LYS A 144 -20.68 -0.80 1.96
C LYS A 144 -21.67 -0.94 3.13
N ASP A 145 -21.43 -0.18 4.18
CA ASP A 145 -22.15 -0.11 5.44
C ASP A 145 -21.95 -1.33 6.35
N ASP A 146 -21.06 -2.29 6.00
CA ASP A 146 -20.64 -3.37 6.89
C ASP A 146 -19.76 -2.84 8.02
N ASP A 147 -19.99 -3.38 9.23
CA ASP A 147 -19.13 -3.15 10.37
C ASP A 147 -17.89 -4.05 10.30
N VAL A 148 -16.74 -3.45 10.61
CA VAL A 148 -15.44 -4.11 10.55
C VAL A 148 -14.56 -3.64 11.71
N PHE A 149 -13.46 -4.35 11.94
CA PHE A 149 -12.47 -3.96 12.93
C PHE A 149 -11.13 -3.66 12.25
N VAL A 150 -10.54 -2.53 12.58
CA VAL A 150 -9.16 -2.21 12.19
C VAL A 150 -8.25 -2.49 13.37
N LEU A 151 -7.32 -3.42 13.20
CA LEU A 151 -6.42 -3.86 14.26
C LEU A 151 -5.00 -3.36 13.96
N GLY A 152 -4.50 -2.45 14.81
CA GLY A 152 -3.11 -2.02 14.86
C GLY A 152 -2.34 -2.73 15.97
N PHE A 153 -1.00 -2.62 15.94
CA PHE A 153 -0.13 -3.05 17.02
C PHE A 153 -0.38 -2.22 18.29
N GLY A 154 -0.31 -2.87 19.46
CA GLY A 154 -0.56 -2.23 20.76
C GLY A 154 -1.84 -2.74 21.45
N GLY A 155 -2.43 -3.80 20.91
CA GLY A 155 -3.59 -4.47 21.48
C GLY A 155 -4.88 -3.66 21.35
N ARG A 156 -5.82 -3.85 22.29
CA ARG A 156 -7.16 -3.28 22.21
C ARG A 156 -7.17 -1.75 22.14
N ALA A 157 -6.24 -1.09 22.81
CA ALA A 157 -6.13 0.38 22.82
C ALA A 157 -5.85 0.97 21.44
N HIS A 158 -5.26 0.17 20.54
CA HIS A 158 -4.91 0.50 19.16
C HIS A 158 -5.76 -0.28 18.15
N ALA A 159 -6.93 -0.72 18.55
CA ALA A 159 -7.93 -1.33 17.67
C ALA A 159 -9.18 -0.45 17.61
N LEU A 160 -9.81 -0.43 16.45
CA LEU A 160 -10.88 0.48 16.10
C LEU A 160 -12.08 -0.26 15.55
N LYS A 161 -13.28 0.04 16.05
CA LYS A 161 -14.55 -0.29 15.37
C LYS A 161 -14.75 0.70 14.24
N ALA A 162 -14.91 0.20 13.02
CA ALA A 162 -15.06 1.02 11.83
C ALA A 162 -16.18 0.48 10.95
N THR A 163 -16.61 1.29 9.98
CA THR A 163 -17.62 0.91 9.00
C THR A 163 -17.04 1.09 7.59
N VAL A 164 -17.37 0.21 6.68
CA VAL A 164 -17.00 0.33 5.26
C VAL A 164 -17.89 1.38 4.61
N PHE A 165 -17.36 2.55 4.29
CA PHE A 165 -18.16 3.59 3.64
C PHE A 165 -18.13 3.52 2.11
N ALA A 166 -17.15 2.82 1.53
CA ALA A 166 -17.07 2.58 0.09
C ALA A 166 -16.28 1.31 -0.24
N LYS A 167 -16.66 0.66 -1.35
CA LYS A 167 -15.91 -0.38 -2.03
C LYS A 167 -15.90 -0.06 -3.51
N ARG A 168 -14.75 0.29 -4.07
CA ARG A 168 -14.65 0.79 -5.44
C ARG A 168 -13.23 0.78 -5.97
N GLU A 169 -13.08 1.08 -7.26
CA GLU A 169 -11.78 1.29 -7.89
C GLU A 169 -10.97 2.37 -7.17
N PHE A 170 -9.67 2.12 -7.09
CA PHE A 170 -8.67 3.09 -6.65
C PHE A 170 -7.51 3.13 -7.65
N ALA A 171 -7.10 4.32 -8.06
CA ALA A 171 -5.91 4.57 -8.87
C ALA A 171 -4.97 5.51 -8.12
N GLY A 172 -3.76 5.05 -7.85
CA GLY A 172 -2.70 5.84 -7.22
C GLY A 172 -1.75 6.45 -8.25
N TYR A 173 -1.30 7.67 -8.01
CA TYR A 173 -0.43 8.44 -8.92
C TYR A 173 0.90 7.74 -9.27
N TRP A 174 1.27 6.68 -8.54
CA TRP A 174 2.52 5.91 -8.68
C TRP A 174 2.39 4.64 -9.54
N GLU A 175 1.52 4.66 -10.53
CA GLU A 175 1.22 3.53 -11.42
C GLU A 175 0.63 2.31 -10.67
N TYR A 176 -0.45 2.58 -9.93
CA TYR A 176 -1.13 1.60 -9.11
C TYR A 176 -2.64 1.66 -9.34
N VAL A 177 -3.27 0.51 -9.55
CA VAL A 177 -4.75 0.41 -9.69
C VAL A 177 -5.23 -0.85 -9.00
N LEU A 178 -6.23 -0.69 -8.15
CA LEU A 178 -7.07 -1.75 -7.60
C LEU A 178 -8.46 -1.64 -8.23
N ASP A 179 -8.99 -2.75 -8.72
CA ASP A 179 -10.35 -2.78 -9.28
C ASP A 179 -11.40 -2.55 -8.19
N GLU A 180 -11.16 -3.09 -7.01
CA GLU A 180 -11.95 -2.86 -5.80
C GLU A 180 -11.00 -2.63 -4.62
N ALA A 181 -11.06 -1.47 -4.00
CA ALA A 181 -10.43 -1.19 -2.72
C ALA A 181 -11.51 -0.99 -1.66
N LEU A 182 -11.20 -1.31 -0.40
CA LEU A 182 -12.11 -1.11 0.73
C LEU A 182 -11.76 0.21 1.43
N PHE A 183 -12.77 1.01 1.74
CA PHE A 183 -12.59 2.30 2.42
C PHE A 183 -13.40 2.32 3.71
N THR A 184 -12.74 2.60 4.84
CA THR A 184 -13.35 2.57 6.17
C THR A 184 -13.27 3.90 6.90
N THR A 185 -14.21 4.16 7.77
CA THR A 185 -14.28 5.31 8.66
C THR A 185 -14.78 4.87 10.05
N PRO A 186 -14.36 5.52 11.16
CA PRO A 186 -13.35 6.57 11.26
C PRO A 186 -11.94 6.04 10.93
N PRO A 187 -10.97 6.94 10.63
CA PRO A 187 -9.63 6.52 10.25
C PRO A 187 -8.80 6.04 11.43
N HIS A 188 -8.00 5.00 11.21
CA HIS A 188 -6.93 4.58 12.08
C HIS A 188 -5.66 5.37 11.75
N PRO A 189 -5.02 6.09 12.69
CA PRO A 189 -3.85 6.91 12.39
C PRO A 189 -2.61 6.11 11.98
N GLU A 190 -2.48 4.87 12.48
CA GLU A 190 -1.41 3.93 12.13
C GLU A 190 -1.91 2.87 11.13
N TRP A 191 -2.40 3.31 9.98
CA TRP A 191 -3.05 2.47 8.97
C TRP A 191 -2.10 1.51 8.24
N SER A 192 -0.82 1.88 8.10
CA SER A 192 0.13 1.15 7.27
C SER A 192 0.29 -0.30 7.74
N GLY A 193 -0.19 -1.26 6.95
CA GLY A 193 -0.13 -2.67 7.28
C GLY A 193 -1.11 -3.16 8.35
N ALA A 194 -2.01 -2.30 8.87
CA ALA A 194 -3.04 -2.68 9.84
C ALA A 194 -3.99 -3.72 9.26
N ALA A 195 -4.46 -4.65 10.11
CA ALA A 195 -5.42 -5.66 9.69
C ALA A 195 -6.83 -5.11 9.63
N LEU A 196 -7.54 -5.33 8.51
CA LEU A 196 -8.99 -5.18 8.43
C LEU A 196 -9.64 -6.53 8.64
N VAL A 197 -10.50 -6.64 9.65
CA VAL A 197 -11.12 -7.89 10.09
C VAL A 197 -12.64 -7.75 10.01
N ASP A 198 -13.30 -8.77 9.48
CA ASP A 198 -14.76 -8.84 9.44
C ASP A 198 -15.37 -9.26 10.78
N GLU A 199 -16.70 -9.29 10.88
CA GLU A 199 -17.45 -9.71 12.08
C GLU A 199 -17.14 -11.15 12.52
N SER A 200 -16.63 -12.00 11.64
CA SER A 200 -16.25 -13.39 11.94
C SER A 200 -14.80 -13.53 12.43
N GLY A 201 -14.05 -12.42 12.54
CA GLY A 201 -12.66 -12.41 12.94
C GLY A 201 -11.67 -12.80 11.85
N ARG A 202 -12.06 -12.71 10.58
CA ARG A 202 -11.21 -13.07 9.45
C ARG A 202 -10.60 -11.84 8.80
N LEU A 203 -9.33 -11.93 8.43
CA LEU A 203 -8.63 -10.89 7.69
C LEU A 203 -9.24 -10.71 6.31
N VAL A 204 -9.79 -9.52 6.02
CA VAL A 204 -10.41 -9.15 4.74
C VAL A 204 -9.66 -8.06 3.99
N GLY A 205 -8.70 -7.41 4.64
CA GLY A 205 -7.87 -6.38 3.98
C GLY A 205 -6.64 -5.98 4.79
N VAL A 206 -5.71 -5.30 4.14
CA VAL A 206 -4.48 -4.73 4.75
C VAL A 206 -4.43 -3.24 4.49
N GLY A 207 -4.22 -2.45 5.53
CA GLY A 207 -4.18 -1.00 5.48
C GLY A 207 -3.06 -0.44 4.61
N SER A 208 -3.40 0.49 3.73
CA SER A 208 -2.48 1.07 2.76
C SER A 208 -2.38 2.58 2.82
N LEU A 209 -3.49 3.30 2.95
CA LEU A 209 -3.51 4.76 2.89
C LEU A 209 -4.43 5.37 3.95
N LEU A 210 -4.10 6.60 4.35
CA LEU A 210 -5.01 7.57 4.94
C LEU A 210 -5.43 8.54 3.84
N LEU A 211 -6.72 8.82 3.74
CA LEU A 211 -7.24 9.68 2.69
C LEU A 211 -8.48 10.44 3.15
N GLN A 212 -8.80 11.49 2.38
CA GLN A 212 -10.06 12.23 2.49
C GLN A 212 -10.89 11.98 1.25
N GLU A 213 -12.14 11.64 1.44
CA GLU A 213 -13.08 11.33 0.36
C GLU A 213 -14.33 12.19 0.46
N GLN A 214 -14.93 12.45 -0.71
CA GLN A 214 -16.26 13.08 -0.77
C GLN A 214 -17.31 11.98 -0.77
N SER A 215 -18.13 11.90 0.27
CA SER A 215 -19.22 10.95 0.38
C SER A 215 -20.51 11.67 0.79
N GLY A 216 -21.56 11.55 -0.01
CA GLY A 216 -22.86 12.20 0.29
C GLY A 216 -22.83 13.72 0.38
N GLY A 217 -21.78 14.39 -0.17
CA GLY A 217 -21.60 15.85 -0.10
C GLY A 217 -20.78 16.32 1.11
N GLU A 218 -20.34 15.41 1.95
CA GLU A 218 -19.46 15.67 3.08
C GLU A 218 -18.07 15.11 2.83
N THR A 219 -17.06 15.71 3.46
CA THR A 219 -15.68 15.18 3.46
C THR A 219 -15.55 14.15 4.58
N VAL A 220 -15.19 12.93 4.23
CA VAL A 220 -14.99 11.82 5.16
C VAL A 220 -13.51 11.48 5.22
N ASP A 221 -12.93 11.51 6.40
CA ASP A 221 -11.60 10.97 6.65
C ASP A 221 -11.69 9.45 6.78
N GLY A 222 -10.80 8.73 6.10
CA GLY A 222 -10.85 7.28 6.10
C GLY A 222 -9.53 6.62 5.78
N ASN A 223 -9.51 5.30 5.87
CA ASN A 223 -8.40 4.49 5.39
C ASN A 223 -8.80 3.66 4.18
N MET A 224 -7.83 3.45 3.28
CA MET A 224 -7.96 2.49 2.19
C MET A 224 -7.23 1.20 2.55
N PHE A 225 -7.90 0.08 2.31
CA PHE A 225 -7.38 -1.25 2.50
C PHE A 225 -7.28 -2.00 1.17
N VAL A 226 -6.17 -2.73 1.01
CA VAL A 226 -5.99 -3.67 -0.10
C VAL A 226 -6.78 -4.94 0.21
N PRO A 227 -7.70 -5.38 -0.68
CA PRO A 227 -8.51 -6.56 -0.47
C PRO A 227 -7.69 -7.84 -0.35
N ILE A 228 -8.00 -8.69 0.63
CA ILE A 228 -7.22 -9.91 0.92
C ILE A 228 -7.29 -10.94 -0.21
N ASP A 229 -8.39 -10.98 -0.98
CA ASP A 229 -8.56 -11.94 -2.09
C ASP A 229 -7.51 -11.78 -3.20
N LEU A 230 -6.82 -10.64 -3.24
CA LEU A 230 -5.70 -10.41 -4.16
C LEU A 230 -4.43 -11.17 -3.75
N LEU A 231 -4.36 -11.69 -2.51
CA LEU A 231 -3.17 -12.38 -2.01
C LEU A 231 -3.12 -13.84 -2.49
N ASP A 232 -4.20 -14.59 -2.38
CA ASP A 232 -4.20 -16.04 -2.64
C ASP A 232 -3.64 -16.42 -4.02
N PRO A 233 -3.98 -15.68 -5.12
CA PRO A 233 -3.45 -16.02 -6.44
C PRO A 233 -1.94 -15.85 -6.60
N ILE A 234 -1.28 -15.15 -5.69
CA ILE A 234 0.16 -14.82 -5.77
C ILE A 234 0.96 -15.33 -4.58
N LEU A 235 0.31 -15.72 -3.47
CA LEU A 235 0.99 -16.05 -2.20
C LEU A 235 2.06 -17.15 -2.38
N HIS A 236 1.72 -18.23 -3.08
CA HIS A 236 2.66 -19.34 -3.30
C HIS A 236 3.94 -18.87 -4.02
N ASP A 237 3.78 -18.06 -5.06
CA ASP A 237 4.92 -17.54 -5.81
C ASP A 237 5.74 -16.54 -4.98
N LEU A 238 5.06 -15.66 -4.23
CA LEU A 238 5.72 -14.71 -3.32
C LEU A 238 6.58 -15.44 -2.27
N MET A 239 6.02 -16.50 -1.67
CA MET A 239 6.72 -17.32 -0.68
C MET A 239 7.93 -18.02 -1.27
N ARG A 240 7.84 -18.50 -2.51
CA ARG A 240 8.86 -19.34 -3.14
C ARG A 240 9.97 -18.53 -3.83
N THR A 241 9.63 -17.42 -4.47
CA THR A 241 10.54 -16.68 -5.37
C THR A 241 10.70 -15.21 -5.02
N GLY A 242 9.95 -14.71 -4.03
CA GLY A 242 9.89 -13.30 -3.67
C GLY A 242 9.12 -12.42 -4.68
N ARG A 243 8.52 -13.00 -5.71
CA ARG A 243 7.78 -12.28 -6.78
C ARG A 243 6.61 -13.12 -7.27
N SER A 244 5.54 -12.48 -7.74
CA SER A 244 4.48 -13.17 -8.45
C SER A 244 5.00 -13.75 -9.77
N GLY A 245 4.49 -14.91 -10.18
CA GLY A 245 4.85 -15.56 -11.46
C GLY A 245 4.29 -14.84 -12.69
N ARG A 246 3.57 -13.73 -12.51
CA ARG A 246 3.03 -12.91 -13.59
C ARG A 246 4.15 -12.12 -14.29
N PRO A 247 4.07 -11.91 -15.62
CA PRO A 247 4.99 -10.99 -16.29
C PRO A 247 5.00 -9.61 -15.63
N ALA A 248 6.19 -9.02 -15.47
CA ALA A 248 6.30 -7.68 -14.93
C ALA A 248 5.51 -6.68 -15.79
N ARG A 249 4.68 -5.86 -15.13
CA ARG A 249 3.96 -4.79 -15.81
C ARG A 249 4.95 -3.78 -16.39
N PRO A 250 4.67 -3.23 -17.58
CA PRO A 250 5.47 -2.14 -18.13
C PRO A 250 5.33 -0.91 -17.22
N TRP A 251 6.44 -0.43 -16.71
CA TRP A 251 6.51 0.73 -15.83
C TRP A 251 7.11 1.92 -16.57
N LEU A 252 6.42 3.05 -16.57
CA LEU A 252 6.86 4.30 -17.19
C LEU A 252 7.79 5.11 -16.29
N GLY A 253 7.58 5.07 -15.00
CA GLY A 253 8.28 5.93 -14.04
C GLY A 253 7.78 7.36 -14.07
N LEU A 254 6.50 7.56 -14.29
CA LEU A 254 5.86 8.87 -14.18
C LEU A 254 4.86 8.89 -13.03
N TYR A 255 4.74 10.05 -12.41
CA TYR A 255 3.76 10.36 -11.38
C TYR A 255 2.76 11.36 -11.97
N ALA A 256 1.51 10.94 -12.13
CA ALA A 256 0.46 11.77 -12.74
C ALA A 256 -0.72 11.94 -11.78
N ALA A 257 -1.38 13.08 -11.85
CA ALA A 257 -2.60 13.35 -11.11
C ALA A 257 -3.71 13.84 -12.03
N GLU A 258 -4.94 13.55 -11.64
CA GLU A 258 -6.13 14.11 -12.29
C GLU A 258 -6.38 15.53 -11.80
N THR A 259 -6.22 16.49 -12.67
CA THR A 259 -6.45 17.90 -12.36
C THR A 259 -7.37 18.50 -13.42
N GLN A 260 -8.55 18.97 -13.01
CA GLN A 260 -9.54 19.58 -13.89
C GLN A 260 -9.89 18.74 -15.15
N GLY A 261 -10.01 17.41 -14.97
CA GLY A 261 -10.31 16.48 -16.06
C GLY A 261 -9.14 16.24 -17.03
N ARG A 262 -7.90 16.50 -16.59
CA ARG A 262 -6.66 16.25 -17.32
C ARG A 262 -5.70 15.43 -16.48
N LEU A 263 -4.90 14.63 -17.14
CA LEU A 263 -3.81 13.88 -16.52
C LEU A 263 -2.52 14.70 -16.57
N VAL A 264 -2.17 15.33 -15.47
CA VAL A 264 -0.97 16.17 -15.37
C VAL A 264 0.18 15.37 -14.76
N VAL A 265 1.34 15.37 -15.39
CA VAL A 265 2.57 14.79 -14.84
C VAL A 265 3.08 15.69 -13.71
N ASN A 266 3.04 15.21 -12.47
CA ASN A 266 3.55 15.92 -11.30
C ASN A 266 5.05 15.67 -11.07
N GLY A 267 5.57 14.57 -11.64
CA GLY A 267 6.96 14.21 -11.51
C GLY A 267 7.32 12.98 -12.34
N VAL A 268 8.60 12.73 -12.43
CA VAL A 268 9.18 11.53 -13.04
C VAL A 268 10.17 10.88 -12.08
N ALA A 269 10.28 9.57 -12.16
CA ALA A 269 11.26 8.82 -11.36
C ALA A 269 12.67 9.10 -11.90
N SER A 270 13.60 9.49 -11.02
CA SER A 270 14.98 9.76 -11.41
C SER A 270 15.65 8.52 -12.01
N GLY A 271 16.28 8.67 -13.17
CA GLY A 271 16.83 7.57 -13.97
C GLY A 271 15.77 6.65 -14.57
N GLY A 272 14.48 6.99 -14.45
CA GLY A 272 13.36 6.20 -14.96
C GLY A 272 13.10 6.36 -16.44
N PRO A 273 12.27 5.46 -17.03
CA PRO A 273 11.96 5.47 -18.45
C PRO A 273 11.36 6.77 -18.97
N ALA A 274 10.42 7.37 -18.22
CA ALA A 274 9.77 8.63 -18.63
C ALA A 274 10.76 9.80 -18.66
N GLU A 275 11.63 9.92 -17.65
CA GLU A 275 12.69 10.93 -17.62
C GLU A 275 13.65 10.78 -18.81
N GLN A 276 14.10 9.55 -19.07
CA GLN A 276 14.98 9.24 -20.22
C GLN A 276 14.34 9.55 -21.57
N ALA A 277 13.02 9.46 -21.67
CA ALA A 277 12.26 9.80 -22.88
C ALA A 277 11.93 11.30 -22.99
N GLY A 278 12.33 12.13 -22.01
CA GLY A 278 12.09 13.56 -22.02
C GLY A 278 10.69 13.99 -21.60
N VAL A 279 10.00 13.17 -20.82
CA VAL A 279 8.77 13.58 -20.12
C VAL A 279 9.15 14.50 -18.96
N GLU A 280 8.42 15.61 -18.81
CA GLU A 280 8.70 16.62 -17.80
C GLU A 280 7.50 16.87 -16.90
N PRO A 281 7.72 17.28 -15.62
CA PRO A 281 6.64 17.78 -14.79
C PRO A 281 5.91 18.95 -15.46
N GLY A 282 4.57 18.92 -15.40
CA GLY A 282 3.70 19.88 -16.09
C GLY A 282 3.21 19.41 -17.47
N ASP A 283 3.75 18.35 -18.03
CA ASP A 283 3.18 17.72 -19.21
C ASP A 283 1.76 17.20 -18.93
N VAL A 284 0.88 17.32 -19.91
CA VAL A 284 -0.45 16.70 -19.88
C VAL A 284 -0.46 15.46 -20.72
N VAL A 285 -0.75 14.30 -20.13
CA VAL A 285 -0.87 13.04 -20.90
C VAL A 285 -2.20 13.06 -21.64
N VAL A 286 -2.15 13.03 -22.98
CA VAL A 286 -3.33 13.10 -23.85
C VAL A 286 -3.70 11.72 -24.39
N ALA A 287 -2.69 10.93 -24.78
CA ALA A 287 -2.92 9.59 -25.34
C ALA A 287 -1.74 8.65 -25.09
N VAL A 288 -2.05 7.36 -25.02
CA VAL A 288 -1.11 6.23 -24.97
C VAL A 288 -1.33 5.36 -26.18
N ALA A 289 -0.30 5.12 -26.98
CA ALA A 289 -0.38 4.35 -28.22
C ALA A 289 -1.53 4.78 -29.16
N GLY A 290 -1.82 6.08 -29.20
CA GLY A 290 -2.90 6.68 -29.99
C GLY A 290 -4.29 6.64 -29.35
N GLU A 291 -4.48 5.93 -28.25
CA GLU A 291 -5.74 5.90 -27.47
C GLU A 291 -5.76 7.06 -26.46
N ARG A 292 -6.81 7.89 -26.53
CA ARG A 292 -7.00 9.00 -25.58
C ARG A 292 -7.23 8.47 -24.16
N VAL A 293 -6.62 9.15 -23.20
CA VAL A 293 -6.77 8.86 -21.77
C VAL A 293 -7.12 10.14 -21.01
N ALA A 294 -7.99 10.01 -20.00
CA ALA A 294 -8.44 11.13 -19.17
C ALA A 294 -8.39 10.83 -17.67
N GLU A 295 -8.30 9.55 -17.29
CA GLU A 295 -8.30 9.08 -15.91
C GLU A 295 -7.05 8.23 -15.63
N LEU A 296 -6.55 8.24 -14.39
CA LEU A 296 -5.36 7.48 -13.97
C LEU A 296 -5.51 5.98 -14.23
N ALA A 297 -6.65 5.40 -13.85
CA ALA A 297 -6.91 3.98 -14.07
C ALA A 297 -6.88 3.62 -15.56
N GLN A 298 -7.47 4.46 -16.40
CA GLN A 298 -7.46 4.30 -17.86
C GLN A 298 -6.03 4.41 -18.39
N LEU A 299 -5.26 5.43 -17.99
CA LEU A 299 -3.86 5.61 -18.36
C LEU A 299 -3.06 4.33 -18.08
N PHE A 300 -3.08 3.87 -16.84
CA PHE A 300 -2.23 2.74 -16.44
C PHE A 300 -2.68 1.43 -17.09
N ARG A 301 -3.99 1.15 -17.17
CA ARG A 301 -4.49 -0.03 -17.87
C ARG A 301 -4.13 -0.01 -19.37
N THR A 302 -4.19 1.16 -20.01
CA THR A 302 -3.80 1.30 -21.42
C THR A 302 -2.32 1.03 -21.60
N VAL A 303 -1.46 1.54 -20.69
CA VAL A 303 -0.03 1.23 -20.68
C VAL A 303 0.21 -0.27 -20.50
N TRP A 304 -0.42 -0.90 -19.51
CA TRP A 304 -0.21 -2.33 -19.21
C TRP A 304 -0.69 -3.28 -20.32
N ARG A 305 -1.68 -2.88 -21.12
CA ARG A 305 -2.14 -3.66 -22.27
C ARG A 305 -1.16 -3.66 -23.45
N GLN A 306 -0.19 -2.74 -23.50
CA GLN A 306 0.75 -2.65 -24.62
C GLN A 306 1.77 -3.80 -24.64
N GLY A 307 1.98 -4.50 -23.51
CA GLY A 307 2.90 -5.63 -23.43
C GLY A 307 3.63 -5.71 -22.07
N PRO A 308 4.62 -6.58 -21.94
CA PRO A 308 5.42 -6.70 -20.72
C PRO A 308 6.39 -5.54 -20.58
N ALA A 309 7.06 -5.46 -19.42
CA ALA A 309 8.18 -4.56 -19.18
C ALA A 309 9.23 -4.66 -20.30
N GLY A 310 9.78 -3.52 -20.71
CA GLY A 310 10.68 -3.40 -21.87
C GLY A 310 10.01 -3.02 -23.20
N THR A 311 8.66 -3.05 -23.24
CA THR A 311 7.90 -2.58 -24.42
C THR A 311 8.09 -1.07 -24.61
N ALA A 312 8.30 -0.64 -25.86
CA ALA A 312 8.32 0.78 -26.20
C ALA A 312 6.89 1.27 -26.42
N ILE A 313 6.49 2.30 -25.70
CA ILE A 313 5.12 2.85 -25.70
C ILE A 313 5.15 4.30 -26.16
N ALA A 314 4.33 4.63 -27.17
CA ALA A 314 4.17 5.99 -27.65
C ALA A 314 3.25 6.77 -26.68
N LEU A 315 3.71 7.90 -26.18
CA LEU A 315 2.89 8.86 -25.46
C LEU A 315 2.70 10.12 -26.30
N THR A 316 1.47 10.61 -26.33
CA THR A 316 1.15 11.95 -26.80
C THR A 316 0.91 12.83 -25.58
N LEU A 317 1.74 13.85 -25.43
CA LEU A 317 1.69 14.82 -24.35
C LEU A 317 1.28 16.19 -24.90
N ALA A 318 0.80 17.08 -24.04
CA ALA A 318 0.70 18.51 -24.33
C ALA A 318 1.61 19.27 -23.37
N ARG A 319 2.55 20.05 -23.91
CA ARG A 319 3.51 20.89 -23.16
C ARG A 319 3.34 22.33 -23.61
N GLY A 320 2.93 23.19 -22.67
CA GLY A 320 2.66 24.61 -23.00
C GLY A 320 1.53 24.81 -24.03
N GLY A 321 0.72 23.78 -24.30
CA GLY A 321 -0.35 23.78 -25.31
C GLY A 321 0.05 23.09 -26.63
N ASP A 322 1.32 22.85 -26.85
CA ASP A 322 1.82 22.18 -28.05
C ASP A 322 1.87 20.65 -27.88
N PRO A 323 1.57 19.85 -28.92
CA PRO A 323 1.69 18.42 -28.87
C PRO A 323 3.14 17.97 -28.87
N VAL A 324 3.49 17.09 -27.94
CA VAL A 324 4.80 16.44 -27.83
C VAL A 324 4.62 14.93 -27.95
N HIS A 325 5.36 14.28 -28.82
CA HIS A 325 5.32 12.84 -29.03
C HIS A 325 6.63 12.23 -28.53
N VAL A 326 6.53 11.32 -27.57
CA VAL A 326 7.68 10.62 -27.01
C VAL A 326 7.50 9.10 -27.10
N GLN A 327 8.60 8.38 -27.22
CA GLN A 327 8.64 6.93 -27.11
C GLN A 327 9.30 6.54 -25.80
N VAL A 328 8.52 5.99 -24.88
CA VAL A 328 9.02 5.53 -23.58
C VAL A 328 9.30 4.03 -23.65
N ARG A 329 10.56 3.64 -23.48
CA ARG A 329 10.92 2.23 -23.32
C ARG A 329 10.71 1.86 -21.85
N THR A 330 9.62 1.19 -21.57
CA THR A 330 9.23 0.80 -20.21
C THR A 330 10.23 -0.14 -19.54
N ALA A 331 10.23 -0.18 -18.22
CA ALA A 331 11.13 -1.03 -17.45
C ALA A 331 10.36 -1.99 -16.52
N ASP A 332 11.05 -3.04 -16.07
CA ASP A 332 10.64 -3.78 -14.87
C ASP A 332 11.03 -2.96 -13.65
N ARG A 333 10.03 -2.47 -12.89
CA ARG A 333 10.25 -1.63 -11.72
C ARG A 333 11.16 -2.29 -10.68
N TYR A 334 11.10 -3.62 -10.55
CA TYR A 334 11.97 -4.37 -9.63
C TYR A 334 13.47 -4.29 -9.99
N ALA A 335 13.80 -4.00 -11.25
CA ALA A 335 15.21 -3.90 -11.65
C ALA A 335 15.92 -2.68 -11.07
N LEU A 336 15.18 -1.67 -10.60
CA LEU A 336 15.71 -0.45 -10.01
C LEU A 336 15.90 -0.56 -8.50
N LEU A 337 15.30 -1.57 -7.87
CA LEU A 337 15.31 -1.72 -6.43
C LEU A 337 16.57 -2.44 -5.94
N LYS A 338 17.07 -2.00 -4.80
CA LYS A 338 18.04 -2.77 -4.03
C LYS A 338 17.41 -4.06 -3.53
N LYS A 339 18.15 -5.16 -3.69
CA LYS A 339 17.73 -6.45 -3.15
C LYS A 339 18.14 -6.56 -1.69
N PRO A 340 17.29 -7.13 -0.83
CA PRO A 340 17.66 -7.42 0.54
C PRO A 340 18.87 -8.38 0.55
N ARG A 341 19.77 -8.18 1.49
CA ARG A 341 20.94 -9.06 1.72
C ARG A 341 20.73 -9.78 3.04
N LEU A 342 20.87 -11.10 3.04
CA LEU A 342 21.10 -11.84 4.28
C LEU A 342 22.50 -11.47 4.76
N GLN A 343 22.62 -10.95 5.97
CA GLN A 343 23.90 -10.68 6.63
C GLN A 343 24.35 -11.93 7.38
#